data_17a2794ac11229e8167364ebd3bdbf6d
#
_entry.id   17a2794ac11229e8167364ebd3bdbf6d
#
_cell.length_a   1.000
_cell.length_b   1.000
_cell.length_c   1.000
_cell.angle_alpha   90.00
_cell.angle_beta   90.00
_cell.angle_gamma   90.00
#
_symmetry.space_group_name_H-M   'P 1'
#
loop_
_entity.id
_entity.type
_entity.pdbx_description
1 polymer ?
#
loop_
_entity_poly.entity_id
_entity_poly.type
_entity_poly.pdbx_seq_one_letter_code
_entity_poly.pdbx_strand_id
1 'polypeptide(L)'
;MEQQHGILVLNKPKGLSSAQCVARVKRLGQKKIGHAGTLDPMATGVLLVLLGNATKLSGYLLEGGVKTYGGTLRLGVTTDTWDAEGSIVSETALSEDDLARGSALEQAARREVEAWLDVTEQPVPPYSAAKHQGQPLYKLARAGKEVPVKVKSIHVSHASVQWVNMPDVRFRVTCSSGSYIRSLAHSLGIRLGCGATLTELTREYSHPFGLDVAHTLDEILAEPERLPEWIMPISAALPGWKNISVGKVQEAHLKNGMPVPHLPEFGTFESGERALILAQDGSPLALAEARMDRERPVWAVLRGLFTH
;
A
#
# COMPACT_ATOMS: atom_id res chain seq x y z
N MET A 1 -19.67 -4.41 19.24
CA MET A 1 -18.54 -3.56 19.70
C MET A 1 -18.75 -2.11 19.24
N GLU A 2 -18.22 -1.16 19.99
CA GLU A 2 -18.21 0.25 19.63
C GLU A 2 -17.33 0.50 18.38
N GLN A 3 -17.70 1.50 17.56
CA GLN A 3 -16.92 1.90 16.39
C GLN A 3 -15.57 2.44 16.81
N GLN A 4 -14.51 1.79 16.37
CA GLN A 4 -13.15 2.23 16.60
C GLN A 4 -12.69 3.26 15.57
N HIS A 5 -11.67 4.07 15.93
CA HIS A 5 -11.10 5.11 15.08
C HIS A 5 -9.58 5.02 15.08
N GLY A 6 -9.00 4.54 13.98
CA GLY A 6 -7.56 4.35 13.86
C GLY A 6 -7.20 3.34 12.78
N ILE A 7 -5.98 2.84 12.82
CA ILE A 7 -5.42 1.93 11.85
C ILE A 7 -5.16 0.57 12.49
N LEU A 8 -5.81 -0.47 11.99
CA LEU A 8 -5.47 -1.85 12.31
C LEU A 8 -4.45 -2.33 11.26
N VAL A 9 -3.26 -2.68 11.71
CA VAL A 9 -2.24 -3.27 10.85
C VAL A 9 -2.49 -4.77 10.77
N LEU A 10 -3.05 -5.21 9.66
CA LEU A 10 -3.42 -6.60 9.44
C LEU A 10 -2.32 -7.34 8.68
N ASN A 11 -1.84 -8.46 9.21
CA ASN A 11 -1.09 -9.44 8.43
C ASN A 11 -2.08 -10.26 7.60
N LYS A 12 -2.28 -9.84 6.33
CA LYS A 12 -3.24 -10.48 5.43
C LYS A 12 -2.81 -11.91 5.11
N PRO A 13 -3.65 -12.92 5.32
CA PRO A 13 -3.36 -14.29 4.90
C PRO A 13 -3.42 -14.44 3.38
N LYS A 14 -2.78 -15.49 2.85
CA LYS A 14 -2.90 -15.93 1.45
C LYS A 14 -4.34 -16.37 1.13
N GLY A 15 -4.77 -16.19 -0.11
CA GLY A 15 -6.04 -16.68 -0.64
C GLY A 15 -7.24 -15.74 -0.43
N LEU A 16 -7.15 -14.76 0.47
CA LEU A 16 -8.20 -13.76 0.65
C LEU A 16 -7.85 -12.45 -0.06
N SER A 17 -8.83 -11.83 -0.70
CA SER A 17 -8.68 -10.46 -1.17
C SER A 17 -8.67 -9.47 -0.01
N SER A 18 -8.06 -8.28 -0.19
CA SER A 18 -8.10 -7.20 0.80
C SER A 18 -9.52 -6.84 1.23
N ALA A 19 -10.48 -6.84 0.30
CA ALA A 19 -11.89 -6.57 0.58
C ALA A 19 -12.55 -7.65 1.45
N GLN A 20 -12.20 -8.93 1.25
CA GLN A 20 -12.70 -10.03 2.09
C GLN A 20 -12.17 -9.93 3.53
N CYS A 21 -10.89 -9.57 3.71
CA CYS A 21 -10.32 -9.32 5.03
C CYS A 21 -11.06 -8.17 5.74
N VAL A 22 -11.24 -7.04 5.07
CA VAL A 22 -12.01 -5.89 5.59
C VAL A 22 -13.44 -6.30 5.96
N ALA A 23 -14.11 -7.10 5.12
CA ALA A 23 -15.46 -7.57 5.40
C ALA A 23 -15.55 -8.45 6.66
N ARG A 24 -14.52 -9.28 6.95
CA ARG A 24 -14.46 -10.07 8.18
C ARG A 24 -14.29 -9.19 9.42
N VAL A 25 -13.36 -8.23 9.39
CA VAL A 25 -13.18 -7.26 10.49
C VAL A 25 -14.44 -6.40 10.67
N LYS A 26 -15.14 -6.04 9.59
CA LYS A 26 -16.39 -5.28 9.65
C LYS A 26 -17.47 -5.99 10.49
N ARG A 27 -17.55 -7.32 10.42
CA ARG A 27 -18.52 -8.13 11.19
C ARG A 27 -18.31 -8.05 12.72
N LEU A 28 -17.16 -7.57 13.17
CA LEU A 28 -16.88 -7.28 14.56
C LEU A 28 -17.55 -5.96 15.06
N GLY A 29 -18.52 -5.43 14.33
CA GLY A 29 -19.28 -4.24 14.68
C GLY A 29 -18.75 -2.92 14.15
N GLN A 30 -17.74 -2.97 13.23
CA GLN A 30 -17.15 -1.78 12.65
C GLN A 30 -17.95 -1.30 11.43
N LYS A 31 -18.75 -0.25 11.59
CA LYS A 31 -19.66 0.27 10.54
C LYS A 31 -18.89 0.97 9.42
N LYS A 32 -17.95 1.85 9.79
CA LYS A 32 -17.12 2.63 8.87
C LYS A 32 -15.71 2.02 8.83
N ILE A 33 -15.39 1.36 7.72
CA ILE A 33 -14.14 0.61 7.55
C ILE A 33 -13.71 0.62 6.08
N GLY A 34 -12.40 0.62 5.85
CA GLY A 34 -11.78 0.54 4.53
C GLY A 34 -10.35 0.03 4.64
N HIS A 35 -9.57 0.16 3.57
CA HIS A 35 -8.13 -0.15 3.61
C HIS A 35 -7.35 0.82 2.73
N ALA A 36 -6.04 0.94 2.98
CA ALA A 36 -5.09 1.63 2.13
C ALA A 36 -4.10 0.63 1.52
N GLY A 37 -4.01 0.63 0.18
CA GLY A 37 -3.08 -0.22 -0.57
C GLY A 37 -3.53 -1.67 -0.67
N THR A 38 -4.31 -1.97 -1.70
CA THR A 38 -4.75 -3.34 -2.03
C THR A 38 -3.58 -4.32 -2.13
N LEU A 39 -3.76 -5.51 -1.62
CA LEU A 39 -2.94 -6.70 -1.87
C LEU A 39 -3.76 -7.70 -2.69
N ASP A 40 -3.10 -8.33 -3.65
CA ASP A 40 -3.68 -9.42 -4.44
C ASP A 40 -4.02 -10.63 -3.55
N PRO A 41 -4.94 -11.52 -3.94
CA PRO A 41 -5.33 -12.67 -3.10
C PRO A 41 -4.14 -13.57 -2.75
N MET A 42 -3.23 -13.84 -3.71
CA MET A 42 -2.03 -14.64 -3.50
C MET A 42 -1.02 -14.00 -2.51
N ALA A 43 -1.04 -12.67 -2.39
CA ALA A 43 -0.09 -11.94 -1.57
C ALA A 43 -0.47 -11.98 -0.08
N THR A 44 0.55 -11.94 0.77
CA THR A 44 0.43 -11.88 2.24
C THR A 44 1.02 -10.58 2.79
N GLY A 45 0.91 -10.38 4.09
CA GLY A 45 1.62 -9.31 4.81
C GLY A 45 0.78 -8.07 5.08
N VAL A 46 1.44 -6.96 5.33
CA VAL A 46 0.87 -5.73 5.87
C VAL A 46 -0.26 -5.16 5.01
N LEU A 47 -1.48 -5.17 5.52
CA LEU A 47 -2.65 -4.48 4.97
C LEU A 47 -3.15 -3.45 6.00
N LEU A 48 -3.12 -2.17 5.65
CA LEU A 48 -3.61 -1.11 6.52
C LEU A 48 -5.14 -1.04 6.46
N VAL A 49 -5.80 -1.56 7.48
CA VAL A 49 -7.26 -1.50 7.64
C VAL A 49 -7.61 -0.23 8.41
N LEU A 50 -8.44 0.62 7.80
CA LEU A 50 -8.79 1.93 8.29
C LEU A 50 -10.17 1.89 8.94
N LEU A 51 -10.25 2.27 10.22
CA LEU A 51 -11.46 2.22 11.04
C LEU A 51 -11.98 3.63 11.32
N GLY A 52 -13.27 3.82 11.22
CA GLY A 52 -13.94 5.08 11.56
C GLY A 52 -13.37 6.27 10.77
N ASN A 53 -12.91 7.29 11.49
CA ASN A 53 -12.36 8.51 10.89
C ASN A 53 -11.06 8.29 10.13
N ALA A 54 -10.29 7.23 10.45
CA ALA A 54 -9.08 6.91 9.71
C ALA A 54 -9.35 6.54 8.23
N THR A 55 -10.58 6.17 7.85
CA THR A 55 -10.94 5.97 6.43
C THR A 55 -10.73 7.22 5.58
N LYS A 56 -10.71 8.40 6.20
CA LYS A 56 -10.46 9.68 5.54
C LYS A 56 -8.98 9.89 5.19
N LEU A 57 -8.07 9.05 5.74
CA LEU A 57 -6.63 9.12 5.52
C LEU A 57 -6.16 8.32 4.30
N SER A 58 -7.02 7.51 3.69
CA SER A 58 -6.64 6.56 2.63
C SER A 58 -5.79 7.20 1.51
N GLY A 59 -6.13 8.39 1.04
CA GLY A 59 -5.35 9.12 0.03
C GLY A 59 -3.95 9.50 0.52
N TYR A 60 -3.87 10.04 1.71
CA TYR A 60 -2.60 10.51 2.31
C TYR A 60 -1.62 9.37 2.61
N LEU A 61 -2.12 8.19 3.01
CA LEU A 61 -1.30 7.00 3.23
C LEU A 61 -0.78 6.38 1.93
N LEU A 62 -1.40 6.67 0.81
CA LEU A 62 -0.96 6.24 -0.52
C LEU A 62 -0.03 7.26 -1.19
N GLU A 63 -0.11 8.51 -0.79
CA GLU A 63 0.69 9.60 -1.33
C GLU A 63 2.11 9.57 -0.73
N GLY A 64 3.13 9.40 -1.58
CA GLY A 64 4.54 9.44 -1.16
C GLY A 64 5.01 8.27 -0.28
N GLY A 65 4.13 7.35 0.10
CA GLY A 65 4.51 6.20 0.93
C GLY A 65 5.31 5.15 0.17
N VAL A 66 6.31 4.57 0.83
CA VAL A 66 7.08 3.43 0.30
C VAL A 66 6.53 2.11 0.81
N LYS A 67 6.77 1.05 0.05
CA LYS A 67 6.39 -0.32 0.39
C LYS A 67 7.55 -1.26 0.12
N THR A 68 7.79 -2.18 1.05
CA THR A 68 8.81 -3.22 0.89
C THR A 68 8.12 -4.57 0.72
N TYR A 69 8.60 -5.32 -0.26
CA TYR A 69 8.10 -6.64 -0.58
C TYR A 69 9.25 -7.66 -0.62
N GLY A 70 9.01 -8.83 -0.04
CA GLY A 70 9.74 -10.05 -0.34
C GLY A 70 8.90 -10.90 -1.29
N GLY A 71 9.50 -11.46 -2.33
CA GLY A 71 8.77 -12.27 -3.31
C GLY A 71 9.64 -13.32 -3.98
N THR A 72 8.99 -14.33 -4.57
CA THR A 72 9.63 -15.34 -5.41
C THR A 72 9.03 -15.25 -6.80
N LEU A 73 9.86 -15.19 -7.82
CA LEU A 73 9.45 -15.37 -9.21
C LEU A 73 9.99 -16.70 -9.74
N ARG A 74 9.24 -17.31 -10.65
CA ARG A 74 9.63 -18.51 -11.39
C ARG A 74 9.88 -18.16 -12.84
N LEU A 75 11.06 -18.53 -13.34
CA LEU A 75 11.43 -18.41 -14.75
C LEU A 75 10.84 -19.57 -15.56
N GLY A 76 10.70 -19.35 -16.86
CA GLY A 76 10.20 -20.37 -17.79
C GLY A 76 8.67 -20.46 -17.90
N VAL A 77 7.91 -19.67 -17.13
CA VAL A 77 6.44 -19.71 -17.14
C VAL A 77 5.87 -18.29 -17.20
N THR A 78 4.86 -18.10 -18.04
CA THR A 78 4.07 -16.85 -18.08
C THR A 78 2.60 -17.16 -17.89
N THR A 79 1.91 -16.38 -17.05
CA THR A 79 0.46 -16.50 -16.82
C THR A 79 -0.26 -15.22 -17.27
N ASP A 80 -1.57 -15.31 -17.49
CA ASP A 80 -2.41 -14.18 -17.90
C ASP A 80 -2.54 -13.10 -16.82
N THR A 81 -2.39 -13.46 -15.53
CA THR A 81 -2.40 -12.52 -14.39
C THR A 81 -1.00 -12.03 -13.99
N TRP A 82 0.06 -12.61 -14.57
CA TRP A 82 1.47 -12.40 -14.22
C TRP A 82 1.84 -12.87 -12.79
N ASP A 83 0.98 -13.71 -12.21
CA ASP A 83 1.17 -14.40 -10.94
C ASP A 83 0.66 -15.84 -11.00
N ALA A 84 0.94 -16.63 -9.97
CA ALA A 84 0.62 -18.06 -9.94
C ALA A 84 -0.88 -18.39 -9.83
N GLU A 85 -1.77 -17.40 -9.69
CA GLU A 85 -3.23 -17.62 -9.67
C GLU A 85 -3.83 -17.60 -11.09
N GLY A 86 -3.07 -17.15 -12.09
CA GLY A 86 -3.50 -17.09 -13.48
C GLY A 86 -3.34 -18.41 -14.24
N SER A 87 -3.97 -18.46 -15.41
CA SER A 87 -3.79 -19.56 -16.36
C SER A 87 -2.46 -19.41 -17.10
N ILE A 88 -1.77 -20.52 -17.32
CA ILE A 88 -0.51 -20.53 -18.07
C ILE A 88 -0.79 -20.12 -19.51
N VAL A 89 -0.07 -19.11 -19.99
CA VAL A 89 -0.13 -18.59 -21.37
C VAL A 89 1.03 -19.14 -22.20
N SER A 90 2.21 -19.28 -21.60
CA SER A 90 3.37 -19.88 -22.24
C SER A 90 4.29 -20.56 -21.24
N GLU A 91 4.93 -21.61 -21.70
CA GLU A 91 6.02 -22.31 -20.99
C GLU A 91 7.23 -22.40 -21.90
N THR A 92 8.40 -22.09 -21.37
CA THR A 92 9.69 -22.24 -22.01
C THR A 92 10.51 -23.25 -21.22
N ALA A 93 10.82 -24.38 -21.82
CA ALA A 93 11.67 -25.37 -21.19
C ALA A 93 13.08 -24.79 -20.97
N LEU A 94 13.53 -24.84 -19.73
CA LEU A 94 14.89 -24.47 -19.36
C LEU A 94 15.80 -25.71 -19.46
N SER A 95 16.96 -25.56 -20.06
CA SER A 95 17.94 -26.65 -20.19
C SER A 95 18.57 -27.00 -18.82
N GLU A 96 19.24 -28.13 -18.75
CA GLU A 96 20.03 -28.52 -17.56
C GLU A 96 21.10 -27.47 -17.26
N ASP A 97 21.72 -26.91 -18.32
CA ASP A 97 22.72 -25.83 -18.20
C ASP A 97 22.09 -24.54 -17.62
N ASP A 98 20.85 -24.19 -18.03
CA ASP A 98 20.12 -23.05 -17.46
C ASP A 98 19.81 -23.26 -15.98
N LEU A 99 19.49 -24.48 -15.59
CA LEU A 99 19.13 -24.85 -14.22
C LEU A 99 20.36 -25.05 -13.32
N ALA A 100 21.55 -25.14 -13.90
CA ALA A 100 22.80 -25.32 -13.13
C ALA A 100 23.08 -24.09 -12.26
N ARG A 101 23.63 -24.35 -11.08
CA ARG A 101 24.09 -23.29 -10.17
C ARG A 101 25.17 -22.44 -10.82
N GLY A 102 25.04 -21.13 -10.81
CA GLY A 102 25.99 -20.20 -11.43
C GLY A 102 25.85 -20.11 -12.95
N SER A 103 24.74 -20.64 -13.52
CA SER A 103 24.45 -20.56 -14.95
C SER A 103 24.42 -19.11 -15.46
N ALA A 104 24.54 -18.96 -16.79
CA ALA A 104 24.41 -17.64 -17.42
C ALA A 104 23.03 -17.03 -17.15
N LEU A 105 21.96 -17.87 -17.14
CA LEU A 105 20.59 -17.46 -16.85
C LEU A 105 20.44 -17.00 -15.38
N GLU A 106 21.02 -17.73 -14.41
CA GLU A 106 21.04 -17.31 -13.00
C GLU A 106 21.69 -15.93 -12.84
N GLN A 107 22.86 -15.74 -13.45
CA GLN A 107 23.59 -14.47 -13.38
C GLN A 107 22.80 -13.33 -14.06
N ALA A 108 22.16 -13.61 -15.21
CA ALA A 108 21.30 -12.65 -15.87
C ALA A 108 20.09 -12.29 -15.00
N ALA A 109 19.42 -13.26 -14.38
CA ALA A 109 18.28 -13.00 -13.48
C ALA A 109 18.67 -12.12 -12.28
N ARG A 110 19.85 -12.32 -11.71
CA ARG A 110 20.37 -11.46 -10.63
C ARG A 110 20.56 -10.02 -11.11
N ARG A 111 21.20 -9.81 -12.25
CA ARG A 111 21.39 -8.47 -12.84
C ARG A 111 20.06 -7.81 -13.16
N GLU A 112 19.08 -8.56 -13.66
CA GLU A 112 17.76 -8.02 -13.99
C GLU A 112 16.96 -7.59 -12.76
N VAL A 113 17.09 -8.28 -11.62
CA VAL A 113 16.51 -7.84 -10.34
C VAL A 113 17.19 -6.56 -9.85
N GLU A 114 18.51 -6.47 -9.91
CA GLU A 114 19.27 -5.29 -9.51
C GLU A 114 18.95 -4.09 -10.42
N ALA A 115 18.73 -4.32 -11.71
CA ALA A 115 18.33 -3.30 -12.69
C ALA A 115 16.93 -2.73 -12.46
N TRP A 116 16.13 -3.30 -11.54
CA TRP A 116 14.85 -2.66 -11.13
C TRP A 116 15.05 -1.28 -10.54
N LEU A 117 16.23 -0.96 -10.00
CA LEU A 117 16.58 0.39 -9.50
C LEU A 117 16.46 1.46 -10.58
N ASP A 118 16.67 1.10 -11.85
CA ASP A 118 16.63 2.02 -13.00
C ASP A 118 15.22 2.08 -13.64
N VAL A 119 14.26 1.29 -13.15
CA VAL A 119 12.90 1.25 -13.69
C VAL A 119 12.10 2.45 -13.18
N THR A 120 11.79 3.36 -14.07
CA THR A 120 10.99 4.58 -13.79
C THR A 120 9.52 4.43 -14.18
N GLU A 121 9.20 3.47 -15.04
CA GLU A 121 7.85 3.22 -15.54
C GLU A 121 7.57 1.73 -15.67
N GLN A 122 6.32 1.33 -15.52
CA GLN A 122 5.90 -0.06 -15.68
C GLN A 122 4.52 -0.17 -16.33
N PRO A 123 4.24 -1.25 -17.11
CA PRO A 123 2.90 -1.57 -17.54
C PRO A 123 2.03 -1.93 -16.34
N VAL A 124 0.76 -1.50 -16.37
CA VAL A 124 -0.23 -1.88 -15.36
C VAL A 124 -0.79 -3.27 -15.71
N PRO A 125 -0.81 -4.24 -14.77
CA PRO A 125 -1.33 -5.56 -15.05
C PRO A 125 -2.79 -5.52 -15.52
N PRO A 126 -3.20 -6.36 -16.47
CA PRO A 126 -4.60 -6.45 -16.93
C PRO A 126 -5.58 -6.73 -15.77
N TYR A 127 -5.18 -7.62 -14.86
CA TYR A 127 -5.94 -7.95 -13.66
C TYR A 127 -5.58 -7.05 -12.48
N SER A 128 -5.92 -5.75 -12.59
CA SER A 128 -5.66 -4.76 -11.53
C SER A 128 -6.88 -3.93 -11.18
N ALA A 129 -6.82 -3.26 -10.01
CA ALA A 129 -7.83 -2.30 -9.56
C ALA A 129 -7.72 -0.93 -10.26
N ALA A 130 -6.73 -0.72 -11.13
CA ALA A 130 -6.61 0.49 -11.93
C ALA A 130 -7.87 0.66 -12.78
N LYS A 131 -8.32 1.92 -12.96
CA LYS A 131 -9.56 2.21 -13.68
C LYS A 131 -9.30 2.71 -15.10
N HIS A 132 -10.12 2.26 -16.03
CA HIS A 132 -10.26 2.85 -17.36
C HIS A 132 -11.72 3.28 -17.54
N GLN A 133 -11.97 4.54 -17.87
CA GLN A 133 -13.32 5.12 -18.03
C GLN A 133 -14.27 4.76 -16.84
N GLY A 134 -13.74 4.85 -15.60
CA GLY A 134 -14.50 4.54 -14.40
C GLY A 134 -14.60 3.06 -14.01
N GLN A 135 -14.26 2.12 -14.90
CA GLN A 135 -14.30 0.68 -14.63
C GLN A 135 -12.92 0.12 -14.27
N PRO A 136 -12.79 -0.73 -13.24
CA PRO A 136 -11.54 -1.43 -12.94
C PRO A 136 -11.12 -2.37 -14.08
N LEU A 137 -9.82 -2.41 -14.40
CA LEU A 137 -9.27 -3.23 -15.50
C LEU A 137 -9.58 -4.72 -15.30
N TYR A 138 -9.52 -5.24 -14.07
CA TYR A 138 -9.85 -6.65 -13.81
C TYR A 138 -11.26 -7.05 -14.23
N LYS A 139 -12.23 -6.11 -14.26
CA LYS A 139 -13.60 -6.39 -14.75
C LYS A 139 -13.63 -6.54 -16.27
N LEU A 140 -12.83 -5.74 -16.98
CA LEU A 140 -12.69 -5.84 -18.43
C LEU A 140 -12.01 -7.16 -18.81
N ALA A 141 -10.88 -7.49 -18.14
CA ALA A 141 -10.14 -8.72 -18.35
C ALA A 141 -11.03 -9.97 -18.14
N ARG A 142 -11.75 -10.04 -17.02
CA ARG A 142 -12.68 -11.16 -16.72
C ARG A 142 -13.84 -11.27 -17.70
N ALA A 143 -14.23 -10.18 -18.32
CA ALA A 143 -15.28 -10.15 -19.34
C ALA A 143 -14.75 -10.50 -20.75
N GLY A 144 -13.45 -10.87 -20.89
CA GLY A 144 -12.81 -11.14 -22.18
C GLY A 144 -12.72 -9.90 -23.08
N LYS A 145 -12.86 -8.69 -22.53
CA LYS A 145 -12.75 -7.43 -23.28
C LYS A 145 -11.29 -7.01 -23.37
N GLU A 146 -10.97 -6.29 -24.46
CA GLU A 146 -9.65 -5.68 -24.62
C GLU A 146 -9.33 -4.77 -23.42
N VAL A 147 -8.17 -5.01 -22.81
CA VAL A 147 -7.68 -4.19 -21.71
C VAL A 147 -6.64 -3.21 -22.23
N PRO A 148 -6.88 -1.88 -22.14
CA PRO A 148 -5.95 -0.91 -22.64
C PRO A 148 -4.63 -0.98 -21.85
N VAL A 149 -3.53 -0.97 -22.57
CA VAL A 149 -2.19 -0.89 -21.97
C VAL A 149 -2.04 0.48 -21.32
N LYS A 150 -1.83 0.47 -20.01
CA LYS A 150 -1.52 1.65 -19.22
C LYS A 150 -0.09 1.56 -18.71
N VAL A 151 0.60 2.67 -18.74
CA VAL A 151 1.92 2.81 -18.13
C VAL A 151 1.79 3.66 -16.87
N LYS A 152 2.55 3.34 -15.85
CA LYS A 152 2.58 4.06 -14.58
C LYS A 152 4.02 4.34 -14.19
N SER A 153 4.30 5.60 -13.83
CA SER A 153 5.57 5.98 -13.23
C SER A 153 5.71 5.39 -11.83
N ILE A 154 6.88 4.86 -11.55
CA ILE A 154 7.25 4.27 -10.27
C ILE A 154 8.66 4.73 -9.89
N HIS A 155 9.03 4.49 -8.65
CA HIS A 155 10.39 4.62 -8.18
C HIS A 155 10.74 3.40 -7.33
N VAL A 156 11.86 2.77 -7.64
CA VAL A 156 12.43 1.66 -6.86
C VAL A 156 13.65 2.18 -6.13
N SER A 157 13.62 2.15 -4.80
CA SER A 157 14.72 2.63 -3.95
C SER A 157 15.65 1.53 -3.45
N HIS A 158 15.20 0.28 -3.53
CA HIS A 158 16.02 -0.90 -3.20
C HIS A 158 15.54 -2.10 -4.00
N ALA A 159 16.49 -2.87 -4.52
CA ALA A 159 16.24 -4.17 -5.14
C ALA A 159 17.43 -5.09 -4.88
N SER A 160 17.18 -6.32 -4.45
CA SER A 160 18.23 -7.30 -4.17
C SER A 160 17.72 -8.72 -4.34
N VAL A 161 18.58 -9.62 -4.79
CA VAL A 161 18.33 -11.06 -4.78
C VAL A 161 18.74 -11.64 -3.43
N GLN A 162 17.85 -12.39 -2.80
CA GLN A 162 18.10 -13.03 -1.53
C GLN A 162 18.70 -14.44 -1.72
N TRP A 163 18.11 -15.22 -2.64
CA TRP A 163 18.64 -16.51 -3.07
C TRP A 163 18.12 -16.86 -4.48
N VAL A 164 18.80 -17.77 -5.13
CA VAL A 164 18.37 -18.39 -6.38
C VAL A 164 18.46 -19.90 -6.23
N ASN A 165 17.39 -20.58 -6.58
CA ASN A 165 17.32 -22.03 -6.76
C ASN A 165 16.53 -22.28 -8.05
N MET A 166 17.27 -22.27 -9.17
CA MET A 166 16.67 -22.28 -10.50
C MET A 166 15.57 -23.34 -10.63
N PRO A 167 14.40 -23.03 -11.17
CA PRO A 167 14.05 -21.78 -11.85
C PRO A 167 13.51 -20.67 -10.93
N ASP A 168 13.56 -20.82 -9.60
CA ASP A 168 13.00 -19.86 -8.64
C ASP A 168 14.07 -18.84 -8.20
N VAL A 169 13.66 -17.55 -8.18
CA VAL A 169 14.47 -16.41 -7.76
C VAL A 169 13.75 -15.66 -6.64
N ARG A 170 14.33 -15.64 -5.45
CA ARG A 170 13.84 -14.87 -4.31
C ARG A 170 14.45 -13.49 -4.29
N PHE A 171 13.60 -12.47 -4.21
CA PHE A 171 14.03 -11.08 -4.19
C PHE A 171 13.42 -10.31 -3.02
N ARG A 172 14.01 -9.15 -2.74
CA ARG A 172 13.42 -8.10 -1.89
C ARG A 172 13.46 -6.78 -2.64
N VAL A 173 12.35 -6.02 -2.63
CA VAL A 173 12.23 -4.75 -3.34
C VAL A 173 11.51 -3.71 -2.48
N THR A 174 12.02 -2.47 -2.47
CA THR A 174 11.34 -1.31 -1.88
C THR A 174 11.01 -0.32 -2.99
N CYS A 175 9.74 0.05 -3.10
CA CYS A 175 9.25 0.88 -4.19
C CYS A 175 8.15 1.86 -3.75
N SER A 176 7.87 2.83 -4.59
CA SER A 176 6.80 3.81 -4.40
C SER A 176 5.42 3.16 -4.38
N SER A 177 4.48 3.83 -3.74
CA SER A 177 3.09 3.41 -3.69
C SER A 177 2.48 3.29 -5.10
N GLY A 178 1.74 2.20 -5.31
CA GLY A 178 1.10 1.89 -6.59
C GLY A 178 2.00 1.17 -7.60
N SER A 179 3.21 0.78 -7.23
CA SER A 179 4.02 -0.18 -8.00
C SER A 179 3.37 -1.57 -7.98
N TYR A 180 3.47 -2.26 -9.12
CA TYR A 180 3.00 -3.64 -9.29
C TYR A 180 4.20 -4.56 -9.39
N ILE A 181 4.40 -5.38 -8.39
CA ILE A 181 5.54 -6.33 -8.35
C ILE A 181 5.40 -7.39 -9.45
N ARG A 182 4.16 -7.76 -9.78
CA ARG A 182 3.85 -8.63 -10.93
C ARG A 182 4.38 -8.09 -12.26
N SER A 183 4.31 -6.77 -12.46
CA SER A 183 4.85 -6.14 -13.67
C SER A 183 6.37 -6.19 -13.71
N LEU A 184 7.04 -6.00 -12.58
CA LEU A 184 8.50 -6.13 -12.50
C LEU A 184 8.94 -7.55 -12.85
N ALA A 185 8.28 -8.58 -12.26
CA ALA A 185 8.57 -9.99 -12.53
C ALA A 185 8.31 -10.34 -14.01
N HIS A 186 7.16 -9.94 -14.55
CA HIS A 186 6.79 -10.21 -15.94
C HIS A 186 7.76 -9.56 -16.94
N SER A 187 8.09 -8.28 -16.73
CA SER A 187 9.04 -7.56 -17.59
C SER A 187 10.45 -8.14 -17.51
N LEU A 188 10.87 -8.62 -16.35
CA LEU A 188 12.12 -9.35 -16.18
C LEU A 188 12.14 -10.62 -17.06
N GLY A 189 11.07 -11.43 -16.98
CA GLY A 189 10.94 -12.64 -17.79
C GLY A 189 10.99 -12.38 -19.30
N ILE A 190 10.38 -11.28 -19.76
CA ILE A 190 10.47 -10.86 -21.17
C ILE A 190 11.92 -10.53 -21.56
N ARG A 191 12.64 -9.77 -20.73
CA ARG A 191 14.05 -9.39 -21.00
C ARG A 191 14.99 -10.58 -21.01
N LEU A 192 14.70 -11.58 -20.18
CA LEU A 192 15.45 -12.86 -20.19
C LEU A 192 15.07 -13.79 -21.36
N GLY A 193 13.97 -13.52 -22.05
CA GLY A 193 13.49 -14.30 -23.20
C GLY A 193 12.81 -15.63 -22.85
N CYS A 194 12.75 -16.00 -21.56
CA CYS A 194 12.12 -17.27 -21.12
C CYS A 194 10.77 -17.09 -20.46
N GLY A 195 10.34 -15.84 -20.16
CA GLY A 195 9.16 -15.57 -19.36
C GLY A 195 9.43 -15.73 -17.86
N ALA A 196 8.57 -15.07 -17.07
CA ALA A 196 8.56 -15.23 -15.60
C ALA A 196 7.16 -14.94 -15.04
N THR A 197 6.82 -15.60 -13.92
CA THR A 197 5.60 -15.35 -13.16
C THR A 197 5.91 -15.21 -11.67
N LEU A 198 5.15 -14.37 -10.97
CA LEU A 198 5.29 -14.20 -9.53
C LEU A 198 4.59 -15.35 -8.80
N THR A 199 5.32 -16.13 -7.99
CA THR A 199 4.77 -17.29 -7.27
C THR A 199 4.47 -17.02 -5.81
N GLU A 200 5.21 -16.10 -5.20
CA GLU A 200 5.01 -15.67 -3.83
C GLU A 200 5.22 -14.16 -3.70
N LEU A 201 4.43 -13.53 -2.83
CA LEU A 201 4.59 -12.12 -2.49
C LEU A 201 4.16 -11.88 -1.05
N THR A 202 5.04 -11.22 -0.30
CA THR A 202 4.74 -10.75 1.05
C THR A 202 5.05 -9.26 1.14
N ARG A 203 4.07 -8.43 1.47
CA ARG A 203 4.35 -7.04 1.81
C ARG A 203 4.85 -6.94 3.24
N GLU A 204 6.15 -6.76 3.40
CA GLU A 204 6.83 -6.70 4.70
C GLU A 204 6.59 -5.36 5.39
N TYR A 205 6.45 -4.28 4.59
CA TYR A 205 6.28 -2.92 5.07
C TYR A 205 5.34 -2.12 4.15
N SER A 206 4.49 -1.33 4.75
CA SER A 206 3.66 -0.32 4.09
C SER A 206 3.69 0.92 4.96
N HIS A 207 4.49 1.92 4.54
CA HIS A 207 4.75 3.12 5.34
C HIS A 207 3.50 3.62 6.08
N PRO A 208 3.58 3.86 7.41
CA PRO A 208 4.77 3.75 8.26
C PRO A 208 4.84 2.44 9.07
N PHE A 209 4.11 1.38 8.70
CA PHE A 209 3.96 0.16 9.51
C PHE A 209 4.59 -1.06 8.84
N GLY A 210 5.24 -1.91 9.66
CA GLY A 210 5.81 -3.19 9.29
C GLY A 210 5.01 -4.39 9.79
N LEU A 211 5.55 -5.59 9.54
CA LEU A 211 4.97 -6.85 10.05
C LEU A 211 5.12 -7.00 11.57
N ASP A 212 6.06 -6.31 12.18
CA ASP A 212 6.37 -6.32 13.61
C ASP A 212 5.20 -5.83 14.49
N VAL A 213 4.33 -4.98 13.93
CA VAL A 213 3.13 -4.46 14.60
C VAL A 213 1.82 -5.00 13.99
N ALA A 214 1.92 -5.99 13.11
CA ALA A 214 0.76 -6.54 12.41
C ALA A 214 0.17 -7.74 13.15
N HIS A 215 -1.15 -7.79 13.21
CA HIS A 215 -1.91 -8.90 13.78
C HIS A 215 -2.50 -9.78 12.69
N THR A 216 -2.54 -11.08 12.89
CA THR A 216 -3.17 -12.01 11.95
C THR A 216 -4.69 -11.87 11.97
N LEU A 217 -5.34 -12.23 10.85
CA LEU A 217 -6.79 -12.20 10.79
C LEU A 217 -7.43 -13.16 11.79
N ASP A 218 -6.79 -14.31 12.03
CA ASP A 218 -7.29 -15.34 12.94
C ASP A 218 -7.22 -14.88 14.41
N GLU A 219 -6.14 -14.22 14.83
CA GLU A 219 -6.04 -13.57 16.15
C GLU A 219 -7.14 -12.53 16.34
N ILE A 220 -7.34 -11.65 15.36
CA ILE A 220 -8.36 -10.58 15.42
C ILE A 220 -9.77 -11.16 15.54
N LEU A 221 -10.04 -12.28 14.88
CA LEU A 221 -11.36 -12.92 14.91
C LEU A 221 -11.56 -13.77 16.15
N ALA A 222 -10.50 -14.34 16.73
CA ALA A 222 -10.56 -15.16 17.93
C ALA A 222 -10.73 -14.32 19.22
N GLU A 223 -10.11 -13.12 19.26
CA GLU A 223 -10.10 -12.24 20.43
C GLU A 223 -10.64 -10.84 20.08
N PRO A 224 -11.89 -10.73 19.61
CA PRO A 224 -12.44 -9.48 19.10
C PRO A 224 -12.49 -8.37 20.16
N GLU A 225 -12.60 -8.70 21.43
CA GLU A 225 -12.60 -7.76 22.57
C GLU A 225 -11.29 -7.00 22.69
N ARG A 226 -10.18 -7.56 22.21
CA ARG A 226 -8.86 -6.92 22.20
C ARG A 226 -8.63 -5.98 21.00
N LEU A 227 -9.59 -5.91 20.09
CA LEU A 227 -9.46 -5.03 18.91
C LEU A 227 -9.05 -3.59 19.27
N PRO A 228 -9.55 -2.95 20.34
CA PRO A 228 -9.11 -1.60 20.72
C PRO A 228 -7.61 -1.48 21.05
N GLU A 229 -7.00 -2.55 21.59
CA GLU A 229 -5.57 -2.58 21.94
C GLU A 229 -4.66 -2.62 20.71
N TRP A 230 -5.16 -3.17 19.59
CA TRP A 230 -4.42 -3.36 18.33
C TRP A 230 -4.54 -2.20 17.35
N ILE A 231 -5.34 -1.20 17.73
CA ILE A 231 -5.57 -0.05 16.84
C ILE A 231 -4.54 1.03 17.10
N MET A 232 -3.74 1.30 16.08
CA MET A 232 -2.80 2.40 16.05
C MET A 232 -3.55 3.72 15.94
N PRO A 233 -3.17 4.76 16.71
CA PRO A 233 -3.80 6.08 16.61
C PRO A 233 -3.50 6.72 15.24
N ILE A 234 -4.38 7.63 14.81
CA ILE A 234 -4.24 8.36 13.55
C ILE A 234 -2.90 9.09 13.44
N SER A 235 -2.40 9.64 14.55
CA SER A 235 -1.11 10.31 14.62
C SER A 235 0.08 9.42 14.26
N ALA A 236 0.04 8.15 14.64
CA ALA A 236 1.08 7.18 14.29
C ALA A 236 1.14 6.88 12.78
N ALA A 237 0.05 7.13 12.05
CA ALA A 237 -0.02 6.90 10.60
C ALA A 237 0.49 8.09 9.77
N LEU A 238 0.85 9.19 10.40
CA LEU A 238 1.28 10.44 9.77
C LEU A 238 2.63 10.91 10.34
N PRO A 239 3.69 10.08 10.30
CA PRO A 239 5.00 10.50 10.77
C PRO A 239 5.50 11.66 9.90
N GLY A 240 6.08 12.65 10.53
CA GLY A 240 6.53 13.88 9.86
C GLY A 240 5.45 14.96 9.68
N TRP A 241 4.19 14.67 10.00
CA TRP A 241 3.18 15.73 10.11
C TRP A 241 3.27 16.39 11.48
N LYS A 242 3.15 17.71 11.49
CA LYS A 242 3.12 18.48 12.73
C LYS A 242 1.86 18.16 13.53
N ASN A 243 1.97 17.95 14.84
CA ASN A 243 0.82 17.84 15.73
C ASN A 243 0.55 19.20 16.36
N ILE A 244 -0.65 19.75 16.16
CA ILE A 244 -1.06 21.07 16.67
C ILE A 244 -2.27 20.88 17.56
N SER A 245 -2.12 21.13 18.85
CA SER A 245 -3.23 21.11 19.81
C SER A 245 -3.93 22.46 19.85
N VAL A 246 -5.26 22.45 19.78
CA VAL A 246 -6.08 23.65 19.73
C VAL A 246 -7.09 23.70 20.87
N GLY A 247 -7.45 24.91 21.29
CA GLY A 247 -8.50 25.14 22.28
C GLY A 247 -9.91 25.03 21.70
N LYS A 248 -10.93 25.08 22.57
CA LYS A 248 -12.34 24.91 22.20
C LYS A 248 -12.85 25.90 21.16
N VAL A 249 -12.31 27.14 21.14
CA VAL A 249 -12.72 28.15 20.16
C VAL A 249 -12.27 27.74 18.75
N GLN A 250 -11.00 27.34 18.59
CA GLN A 250 -10.46 26.86 17.31
C GLN A 250 -11.12 25.54 16.91
N GLU A 251 -11.43 24.66 17.86
CA GLU A 251 -12.18 23.42 17.61
C GLU A 251 -13.55 23.72 16.98
N ALA A 252 -14.29 24.70 17.51
CA ALA A 252 -15.56 25.13 16.94
C ALA A 252 -15.40 25.71 15.52
N HIS A 253 -14.33 26.45 15.25
CA HIS A 253 -14.00 26.94 13.92
C HIS A 253 -13.78 25.78 12.93
N LEU A 254 -12.95 24.80 13.33
CA LEU A 254 -12.66 23.62 12.50
C LEU A 254 -13.92 22.80 12.15
N LYS A 255 -14.84 22.64 13.11
CA LYS A 255 -16.13 21.94 12.89
C LYS A 255 -16.99 22.64 11.83
N ASN A 256 -16.83 23.94 11.67
CA ASN A 256 -17.48 24.75 10.64
C ASN A 256 -16.65 24.91 9.36
N GLY A 257 -15.54 24.16 9.23
CA GLY A 257 -14.66 24.21 8.05
C GLY A 257 -13.78 25.46 7.95
N MET A 258 -13.71 26.27 9.01
CA MET A 258 -12.89 27.47 9.03
C MET A 258 -11.43 27.12 9.33
N PRO A 259 -10.45 27.83 8.72
CA PRO A 259 -9.06 27.65 9.01
C PRO A 259 -8.72 28.08 10.45
N VAL A 260 -7.64 27.53 10.99
CA VAL A 260 -7.08 27.96 12.27
C VAL A 260 -5.97 28.97 12.00
N PRO A 261 -6.02 30.19 12.59
CA PRO A 261 -4.91 31.12 12.52
C PRO A 261 -3.62 30.48 13.07
N HIS A 262 -2.50 30.74 12.41
CA HIS A 262 -1.23 30.31 12.96
C HIS A 262 -0.90 31.15 14.20
N LEU A 263 -0.51 30.48 15.28
CA LEU A 263 -0.11 31.10 16.53
C LEU A 263 1.37 30.81 16.82
N PRO A 264 2.12 31.66 17.48
CA PRO A 264 3.54 31.45 17.81
C PRO A 264 3.82 30.13 18.55
N GLU A 265 2.89 29.69 19.38
CA GLU A 265 2.95 28.40 20.10
C GLU A 265 2.94 27.16 19.18
N PHE A 266 2.50 27.31 17.94
CA PHE A 266 2.52 26.22 16.96
C PHE A 266 3.90 26.07 16.29
N GLY A 267 4.88 26.89 16.67
CA GLY A 267 6.27 26.87 16.19
C GLY A 267 6.43 27.50 14.81
N THR A 268 7.38 27.02 14.02
CA THR A 268 7.66 27.54 12.68
C THR A 268 6.49 27.33 11.73
N PHE A 269 6.31 28.26 10.78
CA PHE A 269 5.33 28.20 9.71
C PHE A 269 6.04 28.10 8.38
N GLU A 270 5.80 27.01 7.66
CA GLU A 270 6.27 26.80 6.30
C GLU A 270 5.08 26.51 5.38
N SER A 271 4.91 27.30 4.32
CA SER A 271 3.80 27.11 3.39
C SER A 271 3.85 25.72 2.74
N GLY A 272 2.73 24.99 2.77
CA GLY A 272 2.66 23.62 2.30
C GLY A 272 2.97 22.56 3.38
N GLU A 273 3.44 22.95 4.56
CA GLU A 273 3.63 22.05 5.70
C GLU A 273 2.28 21.44 6.09
N ARG A 274 2.27 20.13 6.40
CA ARG A 274 1.06 19.40 6.79
C ARG A 274 1.01 19.20 8.31
N ALA A 275 -0.20 19.29 8.86
CA ALA A 275 -0.42 19.09 10.29
C ALA A 275 -1.67 18.22 10.56
N LEU A 276 -1.58 17.47 11.66
CA LEU A 276 -2.73 16.87 12.34
C LEU A 276 -3.14 17.82 13.47
N ILE A 277 -4.34 18.37 13.35
CA ILE A 277 -4.93 19.22 14.38
C ILE A 277 -5.63 18.34 15.41
N LEU A 278 -5.27 18.54 16.67
CA LEU A 278 -5.76 17.77 17.82
C LEU A 278 -6.57 18.67 18.76
N ALA A 279 -7.57 18.12 19.41
CA ALA A 279 -8.19 18.72 20.58
C ALA A 279 -7.23 18.67 21.79
N GLN A 280 -7.60 19.33 22.88
CA GLN A 280 -6.81 19.31 24.13
C GLN A 280 -6.69 17.92 24.77
N ASP A 281 -7.66 17.04 24.53
CA ASP A 281 -7.65 15.65 24.99
C ASP A 281 -6.87 14.70 24.05
N GLY A 282 -6.22 15.25 23.01
CA GLY A 282 -5.45 14.49 22.01
C GLY A 282 -6.31 13.87 20.89
N SER A 283 -7.63 14.06 20.90
CA SER A 283 -8.47 13.52 19.82
C SER A 283 -8.24 14.26 18.49
N PRO A 284 -8.18 13.52 17.35
CA PRO A 284 -7.89 14.12 16.05
C PRO A 284 -9.12 14.87 15.51
N LEU A 285 -8.93 16.16 15.18
CA LEU A 285 -9.96 17.06 14.69
C LEU A 285 -9.91 17.23 13.16
N ALA A 286 -8.73 17.46 12.60
CA ALA A 286 -8.59 17.73 11.18
C ALA A 286 -7.17 17.45 10.66
N LEU A 287 -7.08 17.13 9.38
CA LEU A 287 -5.85 17.28 8.60
C LEU A 287 -5.83 18.69 8.04
N ALA A 288 -4.70 19.36 8.14
CA ALA A 288 -4.53 20.74 7.72
C ALA A 288 -3.22 20.97 6.97
N GLU A 289 -3.14 22.06 6.24
CA GLU A 289 -1.95 22.51 5.53
C GLU A 289 -1.72 23.98 5.80
N ALA A 290 -0.47 24.35 6.03
CA ALA A 290 -0.03 25.72 6.22
C ALA A 290 -0.18 26.52 4.91
N ARG A 291 -0.98 27.58 4.93
CA ARG A 291 -1.22 28.47 3.78
C ARG A 291 -1.29 29.92 4.22
N MET A 292 -0.99 30.83 3.29
CA MET A 292 -1.30 32.25 3.47
C MET A 292 -2.76 32.51 3.03
N ASP A 293 -3.56 33.11 3.90
CA ASP A 293 -4.89 33.61 3.61
C ASP A 293 -4.91 35.13 3.81
N ARG A 294 -5.04 35.91 2.72
CA ARG A 294 -5.01 37.38 2.74
C ARG A 294 -3.88 37.95 3.61
N GLU A 295 -2.66 37.47 3.32
CA GLU A 295 -1.42 37.86 4.05
C GLU A 295 -1.32 37.36 5.50
N ARG A 296 -2.24 36.51 5.95
CA ARG A 296 -2.20 35.92 7.29
C ARG A 296 -1.85 34.43 7.21
N PRO A 297 -0.90 33.95 8.04
CA PRO A 297 -0.59 32.53 8.09
C PRO A 297 -1.72 31.77 8.79
N VAL A 298 -2.22 30.71 8.12
CA VAL A 298 -3.31 29.88 8.65
C VAL A 298 -3.03 28.39 8.40
N TRP A 299 -3.64 27.55 9.20
CA TRP A 299 -3.78 26.12 8.94
C TRP A 299 -5.13 25.85 8.26
N ALA A 300 -5.10 25.69 6.95
CA ALA A 300 -6.26 25.44 6.14
C ALA A 300 -6.71 23.97 6.25
N VAL A 301 -8.01 23.74 6.49
CA VAL A 301 -8.54 22.37 6.64
C VAL A 301 -8.50 21.63 5.31
N LEU A 302 -7.73 20.53 5.24
CA LEU A 302 -7.75 19.58 4.14
C LEU A 302 -8.89 18.56 4.33
N ARG A 303 -9.06 18.08 5.58
CA ARG A 303 -10.06 17.05 5.89
C ARG A 303 -10.47 17.08 7.36
N GLY A 304 -11.73 17.27 7.67
CA GLY A 304 -12.27 17.11 9.02
C GLY A 304 -12.30 15.64 9.45
N LEU A 305 -11.87 15.35 10.68
CA LEU A 305 -11.80 14.00 11.26
C LEU A 305 -12.85 13.76 12.36
N PHE A 306 -13.60 14.79 12.75
CA PHE A 306 -14.68 14.68 13.73
C PHE A 306 -15.86 13.86 13.19
N THR A 307 -16.58 13.19 14.09
CA THR A 307 -17.91 12.59 13.87
C THR A 307 -18.96 13.65 14.10
N HIS A 308 -19.92 13.79 13.18
CA HIS A 308 -21.14 14.59 13.40
C HIS A 308 -22.10 13.83 14.27
#